data_25ea8825a7d59ee3a88a1e7e80bf1da5
#
_entry.id   25ea8825a7d59ee3a88a1e7e80bf1da5
#
_cell.length_a   1.000
_cell.length_b   1.000
_cell.length_c   1.000
_cell.angle_alpha   90.00
_cell.angle_beta   90.00
_cell.angle_gamma   90.00
#
_symmetry.space_group_name_H-M   'P 1'
#
loop_
_entity.id
_entity.type
_entity.pdbx_description
1 polymer ?
#
loop_
_entity_poly.entity_id
_entity_poly.type
_entity_poly.pdbx_seq_one_letter_code
_entity_poly.pdbx_strand_id
1 'polypeptide(L)'
;MKRNFRKQYWLVETWFVLFVALIFSCQKEKYRISTTDEVNITGYLEAHETDYSLLTEILYRSKTAGYLGAYGTYTLFAPNNESINAWIKDNGRTALSDFTDAQLLDFVKYHVVRDTVGSTRFTDGKIKTASLLGEYLYTDVQNGVYRVNKSAKIIRSNISCGNGIIHSIDKVLVPPAQSLAELIESNPRYSIFARALKETGFYDTLSYQRGQTVEEGKRFQTAIVESDSVLQLQGIKSYADMKAAYSQTGDVKNHKDSLWLYVAYHLSNDIKFLEDIVAANTIYTLAPKEIISTKLLGAQILLNDDVFNGVHEAGAEINRVQSDVLASNGVLHEAKQTFKIKVRQQVPVYFDIATSPELTNALGSTYLNSNKALVANGATIANSFAFNSLTVSTIGTNGYYYYKALETKRPYANGDLLSLSLCANNSARAKWIEFKTPYLVKGRYKVWVCYAQHGDAPEIQATFNPGKGDEQILPNTIILNQNLTASGVSDLANPNADNLMLAQGYKRYMATVGDYNANNITGGLKPKSGSEASLNVGRLAGIINVETTDRHIIRFEAIKDKKCGSNTVYLDMIQFIPADDLEQNYPRFHQISGELFYRPK
;
A
#
# COMPACT_ATOMS: atom_id res chain seq x y z
N MET A 1 -9.24 -40.16 -62.94
CA MET A 1 -10.26 -40.05 -61.87
C MET A 1 -10.08 -41.02 -60.70
N LYS A 2 -8.92 -41.62 -60.45
CA LYS A 2 -8.69 -42.61 -59.36
C LYS A 2 -7.71 -42.15 -58.29
N ARG A 3 -7.26 -40.87 -58.27
CA ARG A 3 -6.21 -40.40 -57.34
C ARG A 3 -6.75 -39.51 -56.20
N ASN A 4 -7.99 -39.02 -56.29
CA ASN A 4 -8.55 -38.12 -55.29
C ASN A 4 -9.38 -38.80 -54.19
N PHE A 5 -9.80 -40.07 -54.38
CA PHE A 5 -10.59 -40.81 -53.39
C PHE A 5 -9.73 -41.29 -52.21
N ARG A 6 -8.45 -41.59 -52.40
CA ARG A 6 -7.58 -42.09 -51.33
C ARG A 6 -7.18 -41.01 -50.30
N LYS A 7 -7.14 -39.75 -50.71
CA LYS A 7 -6.83 -38.63 -49.78
C LYS A 7 -8.01 -38.25 -48.87
N GLN A 8 -9.23 -38.46 -49.31
CA GLN A 8 -10.42 -38.19 -48.52
C GLN A 8 -10.64 -39.21 -47.42
N TYR A 9 -10.34 -40.48 -47.66
CA TYR A 9 -10.45 -41.52 -46.61
C TYR A 9 -9.40 -41.31 -45.50
N TRP A 10 -8.19 -40.92 -45.81
CA TRP A 10 -7.16 -40.60 -44.80
C TRP A 10 -7.50 -39.41 -43.92
N LEU A 11 -8.17 -38.42 -44.46
CA LEU A 11 -8.64 -37.27 -43.66
C LEU A 11 -9.80 -37.67 -42.74
N VAL A 12 -10.69 -38.51 -43.16
CA VAL A 12 -11.83 -38.96 -42.34
C VAL A 12 -11.34 -39.90 -41.22
N GLU A 13 -10.39 -40.80 -41.51
CA GLU A 13 -9.81 -41.65 -40.48
C GLU A 13 -8.99 -40.86 -39.43
N THR A 14 -8.22 -39.86 -39.85
CA THR A 14 -7.51 -38.98 -38.92
C THR A 14 -8.45 -38.15 -38.07
N TRP A 15 -9.54 -37.62 -38.60
CA TRP A 15 -10.56 -36.91 -37.83
C TRP A 15 -11.34 -37.83 -36.88
N PHE A 16 -11.58 -39.06 -37.29
CA PHE A 16 -12.25 -40.07 -36.43
C PHE A 16 -11.35 -40.50 -35.25
N VAL A 17 -10.06 -40.71 -35.50
CA VAL A 17 -9.08 -41.01 -34.43
C VAL A 17 -8.92 -39.82 -33.47
N LEU A 18 -8.92 -38.55 -33.99
CA LEU A 18 -8.87 -37.35 -33.16
C LEU A 18 -10.16 -37.19 -32.33
N PHE A 19 -11.31 -37.51 -32.92
CA PHE A 19 -12.60 -37.44 -32.23
C PHE A 19 -12.75 -38.51 -31.15
N VAL A 20 -12.26 -39.73 -31.39
CA VAL A 20 -12.21 -40.80 -30.41
C VAL A 20 -11.20 -40.50 -29.30
N ALA A 21 -10.05 -39.86 -29.60
CA ALA A 21 -9.09 -39.40 -28.59
C ALA A 21 -9.67 -38.27 -27.69
N LEU A 22 -10.52 -37.40 -28.23
CA LEU A 22 -11.24 -36.37 -27.46
C LEU A 22 -12.33 -36.94 -26.54
N ILE A 23 -12.95 -38.08 -26.91
CA ILE A 23 -13.96 -38.73 -26.06
C ILE A 23 -13.28 -39.49 -24.89
N PHE A 24 -12.05 -39.98 -25.07
CA PHE A 24 -11.29 -40.60 -23.98
C PHE A 24 -10.53 -39.62 -23.10
N SER A 25 -10.42 -38.35 -23.51
CA SER A 25 -9.83 -37.26 -22.70
C SER A 25 -10.76 -36.72 -21.61
N CYS A 26 -12.03 -37.10 -21.62
CA CYS A 26 -12.95 -36.82 -20.52
C CYS A 26 -12.89 -37.96 -19.50
N GLN A 27 -11.71 -38.23 -18.94
CA GLN A 27 -11.69 -38.89 -17.65
C GLN A 27 -12.31 -37.89 -16.67
N LYS A 28 -13.56 -38.18 -16.26
CA LYS A 28 -14.08 -37.69 -14.99
C LYS A 28 -12.96 -37.94 -14.00
N GLU A 29 -12.35 -36.86 -13.48
CA GLU A 29 -11.62 -37.02 -12.24
C GLU A 29 -12.58 -37.77 -11.32
N LYS A 30 -12.30 -39.04 -11.11
CA LYS A 30 -12.85 -39.76 -9.97
C LYS A 30 -12.37 -38.90 -8.81
N TYR A 31 -13.30 -38.10 -8.27
CA TYR A 31 -13.16 -37.68 -6.89
C TYR A 31 -12.82 -38.95 -6.15
N ARG A 32 -11.54 -39.19 -5.89
CA ARG A 32 -11.16 -40.07 -4.83
C ARG A 32 -11.82 -39.39 -3.63
N ILE A 33 -12.93 -39.97 -3.19
CA ILE A 33 -13.27 -39.89 -1.79
C ILE A 33 -12.01 -40.46 -1.17
N SER A 34 -11.09 -39.59 -0.79
CA SER A 34 -9.99 -39.95 0.07
C SER A 34 -10.68 -40.32 1.38
N THR A 35 -11.05 -41.58 1.49
CA THR A 35 -11.05 -42.21 2.79
C THR A 35 -9.58 -42.23 3.16
N THR A 36 -9.06 -41.07 3.59
CA THR A 36 -7.79 -41.02 4.29
C THR A 36 -8.02 -41.83 5.55
N ASP A 37 -7.19 -42.82 5.81
CA ASP A 37 -7.04 -43.46 7.12
C ASP A 37 -6.59 -42.41 8.18
N GLU A 38 -6.50 -41.14 7.82
CA GLU A 38 -6.17 -40.03 8.68
C GLU A 38 -7.38 -39.67 9.55
N VAL A 39 -7.22 -39.92 10.80
CA VAL A 39 -8.19 -39.61 11.86
C VAL A 39 -8.42 -38.10 11.87
N ASN A 40 -9.66 -37.66 11.99
CA ASN A 40 -9.99 -36.23 12.13
C ASN A 40 -9.50 -35.63 13.47
N ILE A 41 -9.58 -34.31 13.63
CA ILE A 41 -9.09 -33.61 14.83
C ILE A 41 -9.66 -34.21 16.12
N THR A 42 -10.98 -34.43 16.20
CA THR A 42 -11.63 -35.01 17.39
C THR A 42 -11.11 -36.44 17.66
N GLY A 43 -11.07 -37.28 16.64
CA GLY A 43 -10.58 -38.65 16.80
C GLY A 43 -9.08 -38.74 17.15
N TYR A 44 -8.27 -37.76 16.70
CA TYR A 44 -6.87 -37.68 17.15
C TYR A 44 -6.78 -37.39 18.66
N LEU A 45 -7.59 -36.46 19.18
CA LEU A 45 -7.59 -36.14 20.61
C LEU A 45 -8.09 -37.31 21.45
N GLU A 46 -9.11 -38.04 20.97
CA GLU A 46 -9.63 -39.29 21.61
C GLU A 46 -8.58 -40.38 21.65
N ALA A 47 -7.80 -40.56 20.58
CA ALA A 47 -6.72 -41.53 20.53
C ALA A 47 -5.52 -41.16 21.42
N HIS A 48 -5.45 -39.92 21.91
CA HIS A 48 -4.35 -39.40 22.75
C HIS A 48 -4.88 -38.87 24.10
N GLU A 49 -5.74 -39.62 24.76
CA GLU A 49 -6.39 -39.26 26.03
C GLU A 49 -5.38 -38.89 27.13
N THR A 50 -4.22 -39.51 27.17
CA THR A 50 -3.16 -39.18 28.13
C THR A 50 -2.81 -37.70 28.12
N ASP A 51 -2.80 -37.11 26.94
CA ASP A 51 -2.41 -35.68 26.76
C ASP A 51 -3.63 -34.76 26.68
N TYR A 52 -4.80 -35.21 26.17
CA TYR A 52 -5.91 -34.35 25.78
C TYR A 52 -7.28 -34.74 26.31
N SER A 53 -7.39 -35.61 27.33
CA SER A 53 -8.70 -36.04 27.88
C SER A 53 -9.56 -34.85 28.33
N LEU A 54 -8.96 -33.81 28.97
CA LEU A 54 -9.70 -32.62 29.39
C LEU A 54 -10.15 -31.77 28.20
N LEU A 55 -9.34 -31.65 27.15
CA LEU A 55 -9.74 -30.95 25.93
C LEU A 55 -10.88 -31.69 25.22
N THR A 56 -10.80 -33.01 25.15
CA THR A 56 -11.87 -33.87 24.60
C THR A 56 -13.18 -33.67 25.37
N GLU A 57 -13.16 -33.67 26.72
CA GLU A 57 -14.31 -33.37 27.53
C GLU A 57 -14.90 -31.96 27.24
N ILE A 58 -14.03 -30.95 27.10
CA ILE A 58 -14.45 -29.59 26.71
C ILE A 58 -15.16 -29.59 25.36
N LEU A 59 -14.64 -30.32 24.34
CA LEU A 59 -15.25 -30.41 23.01
C LEU A 59 -16.66 -31.02 23.07
N TYR A 60 -16.84 -32.07 23.85
CA TYR A 60 -18.15 -32.71 24.01
C TYR A 60 -19.13 -31.83 24.74
N ARG A 61 -18.76 -31.25 25.88
CA ARG A 61 -19.62 -30.35 26.67
C ARG A 61 -20.00 -29.08 25.88
N SER A 62 -19.09 -28.52 25.13
CA SER A 62 -19.36 -27.36 24.27
C SER A 62 -20.12 -27.70 22.98
N LYS A 63 -20.38 -29.00 22.71
CA LYS A 63 -21.00 -29.53 21.50
C LYS A 63 -20.23 -29.21 20.22
N THR A 64 -18.92 -29.06 20.33
CA THR A 64 -18.03 -28.73 19.20
C THR A 64 -17.33 -29.94 18.61
N ALA A 65 -17.32 -31.08 19.32
CA ALA A 65 -16.73 -32.33 18.84
C ALA A 65 -17.28 -32.74 17.46
N GLY A 66 -18.57 -32.52 17.21
CA GLY A 66 -19.24 -32.90 15.97
C GLY A 66 -18.69 -32.16 14.74
N TYR A 67 -18.49 -30.84 14.78
CA TYR A 67 -17.99 -30.11 13.62
C TYR A 67 -16.47 -30.25 13.45
N LEU A 68 -15.70 -30.40 14.53
CA LEU A 68 -14.28 -30.73 14.45
C LEU A 68 -14.05 -32.21 14.08
N GLY A 69 -15.08 -33.05 14.18
CA GLY A 69 -15.12 -34.42 13.67
C GLY A 69 -15.58 -34.52 12.22
N ALA A 70 -16.19 -33.48 11.66
CA ALA A 70 -16.70 -33.45 10.28
C ALA A 70 -15.63 -32.97 9.28
N TYR A 71 -15.98 -33.01 7.99
CA TYR A 71 -15.13 -32.47 6.94
C TYR A 71 -15.00 -30.95 7.09
N GLY A 72 -13.79 -30.44 6.84
CA GLY A 72 -13.49 -29.02 6.92
C GLY A 72 -11.99 -28.78 6.86
N THR A 73 -11.59 -27.53 6.98
CA THR A 73 -10.19 -27.12 7.09
C THR A 73 -10.03 -26.31 8.36
N TYR A 74 -9.44 -26.91 9.38
CA TYR A 74 -9.29 -26.27 10.69
C TYR A 74 -7.83 -26.30 11.15
N THR A 75 -7.47 -25.29 11.93
CA THR A 75 -6.27 -25.33 12.79
C THR A 75 -6.73 -25.28 14.23
N LEU A 76 -6.37 -26.30 15.01
CA LEU A 76 -6.61 -26.32 16.45
C LEU A 76 -5.29 -26.05 17.19
N PHE A 77 -5.26 -25.03 18.01
CA PHE A 77 -4.23 -24.86 19.03
C PHE A 77 -4.66 -25.61 20.27
N ALA A 78 -4.10 -26.82 20.45
CA ALA A 78 -4.57 -27.77 21.47
C ALA A 78 -3.75 -27.67 22.76
N PRO A 79 -4.29 -27.09 23.85
CA PRO A 79 -3.65 -27.18 25.15
C PRO A 79 -3.72 -28.59 25.69
N ASN A 80 -2.63 -29.07 26.28
CA ASN A 80 -2.59 -30.37 26.93
C ASN A 80 -3.31 -30.35 28.30
N ASN A 81 -3.46 -31.52 28.92
CA ASN A 81 -4.12 -31.64 30.23
C ASN A 81 -3.45 -30.80 31.31
N GLU A 82 -2.12 -30.69 31.32
CA GLU A 82 -1.38 -29.85 32.28
C GLU A 82 -1.77 -28.37 32.12
N SER A 83 -1.79 -27.90 30.87
CA SER A 83 -2.18 -26.51 30.54
C SER A 83 -3.61 -26.19 30.96
N ILE A 84 -4.55 -27.13 30.74
CA ILE A 84 -5.94 -26.93 31.13
C ILE A 84 -6.09 -26.95 32.66
N ASN A 85 -5.40 -27.84 33.35
CA ASN A 85 -5.39 -27.86 34.82
C ASN A 85 -4.82 -26.56 35.42
N ALA A 86 -3.75 -26.02 34.82
CA ALA A 86 -3.23 -24.72 35.22
C ALA A 86 -4.26 -23.61 35.01
N TRP A 87 -4.93 -23.57 33.83
CA TRP A 87 -5.98 -22.60 33.52
C TRP A 87 -7.19 -22.68 34.47
N ILE A 88 -7.61 -23.90 34.89
CA ILE A 88 -8.67 -24.08 35.90
C ILE A 88 -8.29 -23.39 37.22
N LYS A 89 -7.06 -23.63 37.66
CA LYS A 89 -6.53 -23.02 38.92
C LYS A 89 -6.41 -21.51 38.81
N ASP A 90 -5.88 -21.00 37.68
CA ASP A 90 -5.72 -19.57 37.44
C ASP A 90 -7.05 -18.83 37.43
N ASN A 91 -8.15 -19.52 37.10
CA ASN A 91 -9.50 -18.98 37.22
C ASN A 91 -10.12 -19.15 38.62
N GLY A 92 -9.36 -19.60 39.63
CA GLY A 92 -9.84 -19.82 40.99
C GLY A 92 -10.84 -20.98 41.10
N ARG A 93 -10.79 -21.95 40.20
CA ARG A 93 -11.69 -23.10 40.10
C ARG A 93 -10.98 -24.43 40.42
N THR A 94 -11.75 -25.47 40.64
CA THR A 94 -11.22 -26.77 41.04
C THR A 94 -11.39 -27.85 39.96
N ALA A 95 -12.40 -27.71 39.11
CA ALA A 95 -12.72 -28.67 38.07
C ALA A 95 -13.36 -28.01 36.84
N LEU A 96 -13.41 -28.75 35.72
CA LEU A 96 -14.12 -28.33 34.50
C LEU A 96 -15.61 -28.14 34.72
N SER A 97 -16.20 -28.89 35.67
CA SER A 97 -17.62 -28.76 36.07
C SER A 97 -17.99 -27.36 36.56
N ASP A 98 -17.02 -26.59 37.02
CA ASP A 98 -17.22 -25.23 37.53
C ASP A 98 -17.40 -24.18 36.40
N PHE A 99 -17.18 -24.58 35.15
CA PHE A 99 -17.39 -23.74 33.98
C PHE A 99 -18.70 -24.06 33.29
N THR A 100 -19.38 -23.02 32.81
CA THR A 100 -20.59 -23.20 31.99
C THR A 100 -20.26 -23.68 30.60
N ASP A 101 -21.18 -24.37 29.91
CA ASP A 101 -21.00 -24.83 28.55
C ASP A 101 -20.75 -23.65 27.58
N ALA A 102 -21.32 -22.47 27.85
CA ALA A 102 -21.06 -21.26 27.08
C ALA A 102 -19.60 -20.79 27.22
N GLN A 103 -19.02 -20.82 28.41
CA GLN A 103 -17.62 -20.49 28.65
C GLN A 103 -16.67 -21.49 27.94
N LEU A 104 -17.04 -22.79 28.00
CA LEU A 104 -16.30 -23.83 27.28
C LEU A 104 -16.42 -23.68 25.76
N LEU A 105 -17.58 -23.25 25.26
CA LEU A 105 -17.76 -22.96 23.83
C LEU A 105 -16.88 -21.81 23.37
N ASP A 106 -16.80 -20.73 24.13
CA ASP A 106 -15.90 -19.58 23.83
C ASP A 106 -14.45 -20.00 23.90
N PHE A 107 -14.08 -20.83 24.87
CA PHE A 107 -12.76 -21.47 24.96
C PHE A 107 -12.41 -22.17 23.64
N VAL A 108 -13.26 -23.10 23.16
CA VAL A 108 -12.99 -23.83 21.92
C VAL A 108 -12.92 -22.89 20.72
N LYS A 109 -13.87 -21.96 20.60
CA LYS A 109 -13.90 -21.01 19.49
C LYS A 109 -12.64 -20.16 19.40
N TYR A 110 -12.01 -19.82 20.51
CA TYR A 110 -10.79 -19.05 20.51
C TYR A 110 -9.55 -19.88 20.12
N HIS A 111 -9.58 -21.21 20.36
CA HIS A 111 -8.48 -22.12 20.01
C HIS A 111 -8.56 -22.67 18.57
N VAL A 112 -9.63 -22.35 17.83
CA VAL A 112 -9.86 -22.89 16.49
C VAL A 112 -9.89 -21.78 15.44
N VAL A 113 -9.12 -21.96 14.37
CA VAL A 113 -9.13 -21.12 13.17
C VAL A 113 -9.70 -21.93 12.00
N ARG A 114 -10.59 -21.34 11.20
CA ARG A 114 -11.18 -21.97 10.00
C ARG A 114 -10.25 -21.79 8.79
N ASP A 115 -9.06 -22.33 8.89
CA ASP A 115 -8.04 -22.41 7.83
C ASP A 115 -7.00 -23.44 8.27
N THR A 116 -6.28 -24.03 7.32
CA THR A 116 -5.12 -24.89 7.60
C THR A 116 -3.85 -24.04 7.65
N VAL A 117 -3.41 -23.69 8.86
CA VAL A 117 -2.26 -22.80 9.10
C VAL A 117 -1.08 -23.64 9.61
N GLY A 118 -0.21 -24.11 8.71
CA GLY A 118 1.03 -24.78 9.09
C GLY A 118 2.05 -23.81 9.70
N SER A 119 3.01 -24.35 10.48
CA SER A 119 4.04 -23.56 11.16
C SER A 119 4.94 -22.73 10.22
N THR A 120 5.03 -23.12 8.94
CA THR A 120 5.74 -22.34 7.91
C THR A 120 5.06 -21.02 7.56
N ARG A 121 3.79 -20.84 7.97
CA ARG A 121 3.02 -19.60 7.80
C ARG A 121 3.03 -18.72 9.07
N PHE A 122 3.72 -19.14 10.12
CA PHE A 122 3.87 -18.32 11.32
C PHE A 122 4.92 -17.24 11.07
N THR A 123 4.51 -16.02 11.34
CA THR A 123 5.33 -14.81 11.24
C THR A 123 5.31 -14.10 12.59
N ASP A 124 6.07 -13.01 12.74
CA ASP A 124 5.93 -12.09 13.87
C ASP A 124 4.69 -11.19 13.65
N GLY A 125 3.49 -11.81 13.58
CA GLY A 125 2.28 -11.11 13.20
C GLY A 125 0.99 -11.90 13.45
N LYS A 126 -0.12 -11.37 12.94
CA LYS A 126 -1.41 -12.04 13.09
C LYS A 126 -1.58 -13.22 12.15
N ILE A 127 -2.31 -14.24 12.59
CA ILE A 127 -2.87 -15.23 11.70
C ILE A 127 -3.95 -14.54 10.86
N LYS A 128 -3.86 -14.64 9.52
CA LYS A 128 -4.72 -13.89 8.59
C LYS A 128 -6.22 -14.15 8.79
N THR A 129 -6.57 -15.38 9.20
CA THR A 129 -7.94 -15.80 9.49
C THR A 129 -8.18 -15.68 10.98
N ALA A 130 -9.24 -14.98 11.38
CA ALA A 130 -9.64 -14.89 12.78
C ALA A 130 -10.05 -16.27 13.34
N SER A 131 -9.94 -16.44 14.64
CA SER A 131 -10.47 -17.60 15.35
C SER A 131 -11.99 -17.69 15.17
N LEU A 132 -12.60 -18.84 15.47
CA LEU A 132 -14.07 -18.98 15.46
C LEU A 132 -14.78 -18.07 16.47
N LEU A 133 -14.06 -17.53 17.45
CA LEU A 133 -14.56 -16.50 18.36
C LEU A 133 -14.64 -15.12 17.66
N GLY A 134 -13.99 -14.96 16.51
CA GLY A 134 -13.96 -13.74 15.72
C GLY A 134 -12.85 -12.77 16.10
N GLU A 135 -11.87 -13.21 16.89
CA GLU A 135 -10.68 -12.44 17.26
C GLU A 135 -9.43 -13.03 16.59
N TYR A 136 -8.46 -12.17 16.32
CA TYR A 136 -7.21 -12.59 15.71
C TYR A 136 -6.29 -13.21 16.74
N LEU A 137 -5.58 -14.27 16.32
CA LEU A 137 -4.45 -14.82 17.06
C LEU A 137 -3.16 -14.23 16.49
N TYR A 138 -2.21 -13.96 17.36
CA TYR A 138 -0.88 -13.47 17.04
C TYR A 138 0.14 -14.60 17.19
N THR A 139 1.08 -14.71 16.27
CA THR A 139 2.21 -15.65 16.40
C THR A 139 3.52 -14.87 16.44
N ASP A 140 4.48 -15.37 17.18
CA ASP A 140 5.86 -14.87 17.20
C ASP A 140 6.88 -16.00 17.32
N VAL A 141 8.15 -15.66 17.09
CA VAL A 141 9.28 -16.58 17.27
C VAL A 141 10.24 -15.98 18.27
N GLN A 142 10.37 -16.60 19.44
CA GLN A 142 11.35 -16.17 20.42
C GLN A 142 12.33 -17.31 20.73
N ASN A 143 13.62 -17.06 20.55
CA ASN A 143 14.70 -18.05 20.77
C ASN A 143 14.47 -19.36 20.00
N GLY A 144 13.93 -19.28 18.77
CA GLY A 144 13.63 -20.44 17.93
C GLY A 144 12.37 -21.21 18.30
N VAL A 145 11.58 -20.72 19.26
CA VAL A 145 10.32 -21.33 19.69
C VAL A 145 9.14 -20.49 19.19
N TYR A 146 8.20 -21.12 18.51
CA TYR A 146 6.93 -20.50 18.12
C TYR A 146 6.05 -20.30 19.34
N ARG A 147 5.42 -19.14 19.43
CA ARG A 147 4.44 -18.81 20.46
C ARG A 147 3.16 -18.28 19.84
N VAL A 148 2.05 -18.46 20.56
CA VAL A 148 0.75 -17.86 20.23
C VAL A 148 0.40 -16.84 21.31
N ASN A 149 -0.04 -15.65 20.91
CA ASN A 149 -0.40 -14.51 21.78
C ASN A 149 0.71 -14.19 22.80
N LYS A 150 1.98 -14.30 22.38
CA LYS A 150 3.19 -14.04 23.21
C LYS A 150 3.32 -14.92 24.46
N SER A 151 2.38 -15.78 24.75
CA SER A 151 2.27 -16.53 26.01
C SER A 151 2.38 -18.04 25.86
N ALA A 152 1.64 -18.63 24.91
CA ALA A 152 1.58 -20.08 24.74
C ALA A 152 2.65 -20.55 23.74
N LYS A 153 3.59 -21.40 24.20
CA LYS A 153 4.58 -22.03 23.33
C LYS A 153 3.97 -23.19 22.55
N ILE A 154 4.33 -23.32 21.30
CA ILE A 154 3.98 -24.49 20.51
C ILE A 154 4.97 -25.61 20.82
N ILE A 155 4.49 -26.67 21.45
CA ILE A 155 5.30 -27.82 21.89
C ILE A 155 5.47 -28.82 20.74
N ARG A 156 4.38 -29.06 19.98
CA ARG A 156 4.38 -29.91 18.78
C ARG A 156 3.58 -29.21 17.69
N SER A 157 4.19 -29.00 16.54
CA SER A 157 3.55 -28.32 15.40
C SER A 157 3.19 -29.31 14.30
N ASN A 158 2.23 -28.91 13.45
CA ASN A 158 1.89 -29.62 12.20
C ASN A 158 1.46 -31.07 12.39
N ILE A 159 0.70 -31.38 13.44
CA ILE A 159 0.06 -32.68 13.58
C ILE A 159 -1.06 -32.75 12.55
N SER A 160 -0.87 -33.54 11.49
CA SER A 160 -1.84 -33.64 10.39
C SER A 160 -3.03 -34.48 10.79
N CYS A 161 -4.22 -34.03 10.46
CA CYS A 161 -5.49 -34.74 10.62
C CYS A 161 -6.29 -34.65 9.32
N GLY A 162 -7.22 -35.58 9.11
CA GLY A 162 -8.04 -35.63 7.89
C GLY A 162 -8.87 -34.38 7.59
N ASN A 163 -9.09 -33.51 8.58
CA ASN A 163 -9.83 -32.25 8.44
C ASN A 163 -9.06 -31.03 8.94
N GLY A 164 -7.73 -31.11 9.06
CA GLY A 164 -6.92 -29.94 9.45
C GLY A 164 -5.59 -30.27 10.12
N ILE A 165 -5.13 -29.32 10.92
CA ILE A 165 -3.84 -29.38 11.63
C ILE A 165 -4.04 -29.08 13.11
N ILE A 166 -3.31 -29.81 13.96
CA ILE A 166 -3.20 -29.50 15.39
C ILE A 166 -1.81 -28.95 15.69
N HIS A 167 -1.77 -27.88 16.47
CA HIS A 167 -0.58 -27.39 17.17
C HIS A 167 -0.77 -27.55 18.66
N SER A 168 0.01 -28.43 19.30
CA SER A 168 0.00 -28.61 20.75
C SER A 168 0.66 -27.42 21.42
N ILE A 169 0.01 -26.85 22.44
CA ILE A 169 0.47 -25.67 23.17
C ILE A 169 0.59 -25.92 24.67
N ASP A 170 1.55 -25.21 25.32
CA ASP A 170 1.85 -25.33 26.77
C ASP A 170 1.00 -24.45 27.69
N LYS A 171 0.10 -23.64 27.10
CA LYS A 171 -0.83 -22.79 27.84
C LYS A 171 -2.14 -22.64 27.10
N VAL A 172 -3.23 -22.48 27.85
CA VAL A 172 -4.55 -22.12 27.30
C VAL A 172 -4.49 -20.69 26.72
N LEU A 173 -5.06 -20.51 25.53
CA LEU A 173 -5.25 -19.18 24.95
C LEU A 173 -6.43 -18.50 25.63
N VAL A 174 -6.17 -17.39 26.29
CA VAL A 174 -7.20 -16.58 26.93
C VAL A 174 -7.49 -15.37 26.05
N PRO A 175 -8.75 -15.21 25.58
CA PRO A 175 -9.11 -14.04 24.80
C PRO A 175 -8.98 -12.76 25.63
N PRO A 176 -8.51 -11.63 25.04
CA PRO A 176 -8.45 -10.36 25.74
C PRO A 176 -9.81 -9.96 26.29
N ALA A 177 -9.87 -9.60 27.58
CA ALA A 177 -11.09 -9.17 28.23
C ALA A 177 -11.32 -7.65 28.10
N GLN A 178 -10.24 -6.87 28.04
CA GLN A 178 -10.28 -5.42 28.01
C GLN A 178 -10.38 -4.90 26.57
N SER A 179 -11.18 -3.86 26.37
CA SER A 179 -11.14 -3.04 25.16
C SER A 179 -9.85 -2.21 25.10
N LEU A 180 -9.56 -1.62 23.94
CA LEU A 180 -8.41 -0.71 23.81
C LEU A 180 -8.46 0.45 24.80
N ALA A 181 -9.64 1.03 25.01
CA ALA A 181 -9.82 2.11 25.98
C ALA A 181 -9.46 1.67 27.40
N GLU A 182 -10.00 0.52 27.84
CA GLU A 182 -9.73 -0.03 29.17
C GLU A 182 -8.26 -0.46 29.34
N LEU A 183 -7.66 -1.03 28.28
CA LEU A 183 -6.26 -1.42 28.28
C LEU A 183 -5.32 -0.20 28.44
N ILE A 184 -5.63 0.91 27.77
CA ILE A 184 -4.86 2.16 27.89
C ILE A 184 -5.10 2.79 29.25
N GLU A 185 -6.35 2.82 29.76
CA GLU A 185 -6.70 3.41 31.05
C GLU A 185 -6.09 2.67 32.24
N SER A 186 -6.13 1.34 32.21
CA SER A 186 -5.62 0.51 33.30
C SER A 186 -4.10 0.50 33.42
N ASN A 187 -3.38 0.95 32.38
CA ASN A 187 -1.93 0.98 32.37
C ASN A 187 -1.40 2.35 32.85
N PRO A 188 -0.74 2.40 34.02
CA PRO A 188 -0.26 3.65 34.60
C PRO A 188 0.78 4.38 33.73
N ARG A 189 1.35 3.72 32.74
CA ARG A 189 2.29 4.33 31.77
C ARG A 189 1.64 5.32 30.83
N TYR A 190 0.30 5.25 30.64
CA TYR A 190 -0.44 6.02 29.65
C TYR A 190 -1.48 6.94 30.27
N SER A 191 -1.30 7.34 31.54
CA SER A 191 -2.31 8.08 32.30
C SER A 191 -2.70 9.41 31.66
N ILE A 192 -1.75 10.13 31.05
CA ILE A 192 -1.99 11.40 30.34
C ILE A 192 -2.79 11.15 29.07
N PHE A 193 -2.40 10.15 28.28
CA PHE A 193 -3.08 9.81 27.03
C PHE A 193 -4.50 9.25 27.29
N ALA A 194 -4.65 8.41 28.31
CA ALA A 194 -5.94 7.89 28.76
C ALA A 194 -6.92 9.02 29.14
N ARG A 195 -6.42 10.05 29.82
CA ARG A 195 -7.23 11.22 30.14
C ARG A 195 -7.60 12.00 28.88
N ALA A 196 -6.67 12.15 27.93
CA ALA A 196 -6.94 12.82 26.66
C ALA A 196 -8.01 12.05 25.84
N LEU A 197 -7.97 10.71 25.78
CA LEU A 197 -9.01 9.89 25.15
C LEU A 197 -10.42 10.19 25.71
N LYS A 198 -10.53 10.28 27.04
CA LYS A 198 -11.81 10.57 27.70
C LYS A 198 -12.33 11.96 27.38
N GLU A 199 -11.47 12.95 27.50
CA GLU A 199 -11.86 14.35 27.33
C GLU A 199 -12.21 14.69 25.87
N THR A 200 -11.55 14.05 24.90
CA THR A 200 -11.84 14.21 23.48
C THR A 200 -12.98 13.35 22.95
N GLY A 201 -13.49 12.41 23.77
CA GLY A 201 -14.59 11.51 23.42
C GLY A 201 -14.17 10.23 22.69
N PHE A 202 -12.89 10.01 22.43
CA PHE A 202 -12.42 8.78 21.76
C PHE A 202 -12.43 7.56 22.66
N TYR A 203 -12.55 7.74 23.97
CA TYR A 203 -12.69 6.62 24.91
C TYR A 203 -13.87 5.73 24.53
N ASP A 204 -15.03 6.30 24.26
CA ASP A 204 -16.25 5.56 23.89
C ASP A 204 -16.04 4.84 22.54
N THR A 205 -15.35 5.46 21.59
CA THR A 205 -15.00 4.86 20.31
C THR A 205 -14.13 3.62 20.46
N LEU A 206 -13.21 3.62 21.44
CA LEU A 206 -12.29 2.51 21.72
C LEU A 206 -12.82 1.50 22.75
N SER A 207 -14.05 1.69 23.27
CA SER A 207 -14.65 0.85 24.34
C SER A 207 -15.56 -0.26 23.83
N TYR A 208 -15.61 -0.54 22.52
CA TYR A 208 -16.47 -1.60 21.99
C TYR A 208 -16.13 -2.95 22.59
N GLN A 209 -17.16 -3.60 23.13
CA GLN A 209 -17.05 -4.91 23.76
C GLN A 209 -17.41 -6.02 22.75
N ARG A 210 -16.88 -7.22 23.00
CA ARG A 210 -17.24 -8.41 22.23
C ARG A 210 -18.74 -8.62 22.23
N GLY A 211 -19.32 -8.91 21.05
CA GLY A 211 -20.75 -9.17 20.89
C GLY A 211 -21.61 -7.93 20.69
N GLN A 212 -21.06 -6.72 20.81
CA GLN A 212 -21.80 -5.52 20.43
C GLN A 212 -21.92 -5.42 18.90
N THR A 213 -23.09 -4.96 18.45
CA THR A 213 -23.30 -4.63 17.03
C THR A 213 -22.59 -3.31 16.75
N VAL A 214 -21.57 -3.37 15.93
CA VAL A 214 -20.78 -2.21 15.50
C VAL A 214 -20.81 -2.14 13.98
N GLU A 215 -20.79 -0.92 13.45
CA GLU A 215 -20.67 -0.69 12.01
C GLU A 215 -19.44 -1.42 11.45
N GLU A 216 -19.63 -2.08 10.31
CA GLU A 216 -18.53 -2.80 9.65
C GLU A 216 -17.36 -1.85 9.40
N GLY A 217 -16.14 -2.30 9.69
CA GLY A 217 -14.93 -1.47 9.61
C GLY A 217 -14.60 -0.66 10.86
N LYS A 218 -15.47 -0.64 11.89
CA LYS A 218 -15.16 0.02 13.17
C LYS A 218 -14.93 -0.96 14.32
N ARG A 219 -15.10 -2.25 14.06
CA ARG A 219 -15.01 -3.30 15.09
C ARG A 219 -13.59 -3.46 15.64
N PHE A 220 -12.58 -3.33 14.77
CA PHE A 220 -11.20 -3.53 15.16
C PHE A 220 -10.39 -2.26 14.89
N GLN A 221 -9.59 -1.86 15.86
CA GLN A 221 -8.88 -0.60 15.86
C GLN A 221 -7.41 -0.78 16.23
N THR A 222 -6.60 0.17 15.85
CA THR A 222 -5.20 0.29 16.27
C THR A 222 -5.02 1.59 17.02
N ALA A 223 -4.36 1.53 18.18
CA ALA A 223 -3.89 2.70 18.90
C ALA A 223 -2.35 2.67 18.95
N ILE A 224 -1.71 3.78 18.59
CA ILE A 224 -0.27 3.98 18.76
C ILE A 224 -0.10 5.10 19.78
N VAL A 225 0.23 4.76 21.01
CA VAL A 225 0.24 5.71 22.13
C VAL A 225 1.66 6.07 22.55
N GLU A 226 1.77 7.18 23.25
CA GLU A 226 3.00 7.63 23.88
C GLU A 226 2.89 7.44 25.40
N SER A 227 3.96 6.94 26.01
CA SER A 227 3.99 6.83 27.46
C SER A 227 4.13 8.20 28.13
N ASP A 228 3.71 8.29 29.40
CA ASP A 228 3.85 9.51 30.19
C ASP A 228 5.33 9.96 30.25
N SER A 229 6.28 9.02 30.28
CA SER A 229 7.71 9.34 30.26
C SER A 229 8.15 9.97 28.93
N VAL A 230 7.58 9.55 27.79
CA VAL A 230 7.84 10.14 26.48
C VAL A 230 7.26 11.56 26.40
N LEU A 231 6.04 11.74 26.89
CA LEU A 231 5.38 13.05 26.93
C LEU A 231 6.12 14.04 27.84
N GLN A 232 6.63 13.57 28.98
CA GLN A 232 7.41 14.38 29.92
C GLN A 232 8.71 14.94 29.32
N LEU A 233 9.35 14.21 28.39
CA LEU A 233 10.52 14.72 27.66
C LEU A 233 10.18 15.95 26.80
N GLN A 234 8.91 16.14 26.46
CA GLN A 234 8.40 17.32 25.75
C GLN A 234 7.80 18.38 26.70
N GLY A 235 7.99 18.23 28.00
CA GLY A 235 7.45 19.15 29.01
C GLY A 235 5.99 18.90 29.38
N ILE A 236 5.34 17.86 28.83
CA ILE A 236 3.95 17.50 29.12
C ILE A 236 3.93 16.53 30.30
N LYS A 237 3.70 17.03 31.49
CA LYS A 237 3.72 16.27 32.75
C LYS A 237 2.35 15.84 33.23
N SER A 238 1.30 16.42 32.65
CA SER A 238 -0.09 16.17 32.99
C SER A 238 -1.00 16.39 31.79
N TYR A 239 -2.25 15.93 31.90
CA TYR A 239 -3.28 16.29 30.89
C TYR A 239 -3.49 17.80 30.76
N ALA A 240 -3.37 18.56 31.86
CA ALA A 240 -3.50 20.01 31.81
C ALA A 240 -2.39 20.64 30.93
N ASP A 241 -1.16 20.15 31.03
CA ASP A 241 -0.06 20.58 30.18
C ASP A 241 -0.32 20.20 28.71
N MET A 242 -0.82 18.97 28.47
CA MET A 242 -1.17 18.52 27.13
C MET A 242 -2.26 19.39 26.51
N LYS A 243 -3.32 19.71 27.27
CA LYS A 243 -4.39 20.59 26.83
C LYS A 243 -3.86 21.99 26.53
N ALA A 244 -3.01 22.54 27.40
CA ALA A 244 -2.41 23.87 27.19
C ALA A 244 -1.48 23.90 25.95
N ALA A 245 -0.76 22.80 25.68
CA ALA A 245 0.16 22.71 24.55
C ALA A 245 -0.55 22.50 23.20
N TYR A 246 -1.65 21.77 23.18
CA TYR A 246 -2.28 21.33 21.92
C TYR A 246 -3.67 21.92 21.67
N SER A 247 -4.51 22.21 22.68
CA SER A 247 -5.84 22.77 22.42
C SER A 247 -5.78 24.25 22.11
N GLN A 248 -6.27 24.65 20.94
CA GLN A 248 -6.31 26.05 20.49
C GLN A 248 -7.69 26.67 20.71
N THR A 249 -8.75 25.84 20.68
CA THR A 249 -10.13 26.34 20.81
C THR A 249 -10.64 26.31 22.24
N GLY A 250 -9.97 25.57 23.11
CA GLY A 250 -10.43 25.27 24.47
C GLY A 250 -11.53 24.21 24.54
N ASP A 251 -12.21 23.92 23.43
CA ASP A 251 -13.19 22.85 23.27
C ASP A 251 -12.53 21.62 22.64
N VAL A 252 -12.05 20.72 23.48
CA VAL A 252 -11.33 19.51 23.06
C VAL A 252 -12.20 18.44 22.39
N LYS A 253 -13.51 18.63 22.31
CA LYS A 253 -14.44 17.80 21.52
C LYS A 253 -14.68 18.35 20.11
N ASN A 254 -14.22 19.55 19.83
CA ASN A 254 -14.30 20.13 18.51
C ASN A 254 -13.31 19.42 17.57
N HIS A 255 -13.81 18.85 16.47
CA HIS A 255 -13.01 18.10 15.49
C HIS A 255 -11.93 18.96 14.76
N LYS A 256 -11.96 20.28 14.96
CA LYS A 256 -10.92 21.20 14.47
C LYS A 256 -9.90 21.58 15.54
N ASP A 257 -10.13 21.20 16.79
CA ASP A 257 -9.18 21.43 17.88
C ASP A 257 -7.94 20.56 17.69
N SER A 258 -6.76 21.14 17.90
CA SER A 258 -5.52 20.39 17.66
C SER A 258 -5.28 19.28 18.66
N LEU A 259 -5.86 19.33 19.87
CA LEU A 259 -5.80 18.20 20.80
C LEU A 259 -6.70 17.06 20.33
N TRP A 260 -7.91 17.38 19.81
CA TRP A 260 -8.77 16.37 19.20
C TRP A 260 -8.06 15.70 18.02
N LEU A 261 -7.49 16.51 17.13
CA LEU A 261 -6.73 16.02 15.97
C LEU A 261 -5.50 15.20 16.37
N TYR A 262 -4.80 15.61 17.43
CA TYR A 262 -3.67 14.87 17.97
C TYR A 262 -4.08 13.47 18.42
N VAL A 263 -5.13 13.34 19.24
CA VAL A 263 -5.61 12.04 19.70
C VAL A 263 -6.12 11.20 18.51
N ALA A 264 -6.91 11.80 17.61
CA ALA A 264 -7.40 11.14 16.39
C ALA A 264 -6.26 10.61 15.50
N TYR A 265 -5.13 11.31 15.47
CA TYR A 265 -3.96 10.94 14.69
C TYR A 265 -3.25 9.69 15.21
N HIS A 266 -3.41 9.36 16.47
CA HIS A 266 -2.86 8.18 17.11
C HIS A 266 -3.73 6.94 16.98
N LEU A 267 -4.90 7.05 16.33
CA LEU A 267 -5.93 6.01 16.23
C LEU A 267 -6.23 5.67 14.77
N SER A 268 -6.53 4.39 14.51
CA SER A 268 -6.94 3.90 13.19
C SER A 268 -8.11 2.92 13.33
N ASN A 269 -9.06 2.93 12.37
CA ASN A 269 -10.19 1.99 12.28
C ASN A 269 -9.82 0.64 11.63
N ASP A 270 -8.57 0.26 11.63
CA ASP A 270 -8.10 -1.01 11.09
C ASP A 270 -7.14 -1.67 12.07
N ILE A 271 -7.22 -2.99 12.21
CA ILE A 271 -6.29 -3.71 13.08
C ILE A 271 -4.96 -3.95 12.33
N LYS A 272 -3.91 -3.31 12.80
CA LYS A 272 -2.57 -3.40 12.23
C LYS A 272 -1.55 -3.81 13.27
N PHE A 273 -1.05 -5.04 13.13
CA PHE A 273 0.11 -5.50 13.87
C PHE A 273 1.39 -4.91 13.27
N LEU A 274 2.51 -5.06 13.94
CA LEU A 274 3.79 -4.52 13.45
C LEU A 274 4.14 -4.99 12.03
N GLU A 275 3.84 -6.25 11.71
CA GLU A 275 4.00 -6.80 10.35
C GLU A 275 3.14 -6.04 9.33
N ASP A 276 1.86 -5.79 9.65
CA ASP A 276 0.94 -5.05 8.78
C ASP A 276 1.40 -3.59 8.60
N ILE A 277 1.91 -2.97 9.68
CA ILE A 277 2.44 -1.60 9.65
C ILE A 277 3.63 -1.51 8.69
N VAL A 278 4.56 -2.46 8.79
CA VAL A 278 5.73 -2.50 7.90
C VAL A 278 5.33 -2.75 6.44
N ALA A 279 4.38 -3.66 6.21
CA ALA A 279 3.94 -4.02 4.87
C ALA A 279 3.13 -2.91 4.17
N ALA A 280 2.35 -2.13 4.94
CA ALA A 280 1.44 -1.13 4.38
C ALA A 280 2.13 0.18 3.96
N ASN A 281 3.27 0.53 4.56
CA ASN A 281 3.98 1.81 4.41
C ASN A 281 3.15 3.05 4.77
N THR A 282 1.88 2.89 5.15
CA THR A 282 0.94 3.97 5.47
C THR A 282 -0.15 3.47 6.40
N ILE A 283 -0.47 4.24 7.44
CA ILE A 283 -1.61 4.02 8.33
C ILE A 283 -2.60 5.17 8.16
N TYR A 284 -3.85 4.86 7.81
CA TYR A 284 -4.93 5.84 7.79
C TYR A 284 -5.42 6.07 9.21
N THR A 285 -5.42 7.34 9.63
CA THR A 285 -5.79 7.72 11.00
C THR A 285 -7.25 8.15 11.12
N LEU A 286 -7.76 8.30 12.34
CA LEU A 286 -9.06 8.92 12.60
C LEU A 286 -9.03 10.45 12.43
N ALA A 287 -7.86 11.07 12.39
CA ALA A 287 -7.74 12.48 12.02
C ALA A 287 -8.07 12.64 10.53
N PRO A 288 -9.08 13.46 10.16
CA PRO A 288 -9.57 13.56 8.79
C PRO A 288 -8.47 13.92 7.81
N LYS A 289 -8.27 13.07 6.79
CA LYS A 289 -7.28 13.29 5.71
C LYS A 289 -5.83 13.33 6.18
N GLU A 290 -5.54 12.72 7.34
CA GLU A 290 -4.18 12.58 7.86
C GLU A 290 -3.76 11.12 7.89
N ILE A 291 -2.52 10.87 7.53
CA ILE A 291 -1.90 9.55 7.52
C ILE A 291 -0.61 9.56 8.31
N ILE A 292 -0.19 8.38 8.76
CA ILE A 292 1.15 8.13 9.29
C ILE A 292 1.91 7.33 8.24
N SER A 293 3.02 7.87 7.72
CA SER A 293 3.95 7.11 6.90
C SER A 293 4.75 6.15 7.79
N THR A 294 5.03 4.95 7.28
CA THR A 294 5.78 3.93 8.01
C THR A 294 6.97 3.46 7.21
N LYS A 295 8.10 3.24 7.88
CA LYS A 295 9.36 2.84 7.25
C LYS A 295 10.10 1.84 8.13
N LEU A 296 10.62 0.79 7.52
CA LEU A 296 11.53 -0.15 8.18
C LEU A 296 12.98 0.26 7.87
N LEU A 297 13.75 0.55 8.90
CA LEU A 297 15.18 0.86 8.82
C LEU A 297 15.95 -0.12 9.70
N GLY A 298 16.54 -1.15 9.10
CA GLY A 298 17.10 -2.27 9.87
C GLY A 298 16.01 -2.96 10.70
N ALA A 299 16.15 -2.93 12.03
CA ALA A 299 15.15 -3.49 12.96
C ALA A 299 14.15 -2.43 13.47
N GLN A 300 14.34 -1.16 13.16
CA GLN A 300 13.50 -0.05 13.64
C GLN A 300 12.31 0.17 12.71
N ILE A 301 11.13 0.30 13.30
CA ILE A 301 9.92 0.74 12.59
C ILE A 301 9.73 2.20 12.95
N LEU A 302 9.82 3.07 11.94
CA LEU A 302 9.76 4.51 12.07
C LEU A 302 8.43 5.04 11.54
N LEU A 303 7.82 5.94 12.30
CA LEU A 303 6.60 6.67 11.97
C LEU A 303 6.97 8.08 11.49
N ASN A 304 6.49 8.49 10.33
CA ASN A 304 6.76 9.82 9.75
C ASN A 304 8.26 10.15 9.59
N ASP A 305 9.08 9.13 9.28
CA ASP A 305 10.48 9.32 8.91
C ASP A 305 10.57 9.55 7.40
N ASP A 306 10.59 10.80 7.00
CA ASP A 306 10.48 11.21 5.61
C ASP A 306 11.61 12.15 5.20
N VAL A 307 11.87 12.22 3.89
CA VAL A 307 12.66 13.30 3.28
C VAL A 307 11.70 14.20 2.53
N PHE A 308 11.53 15.42 3.02
CA PHE A 308 10.66 16.41 2.41
C PHE A 308 11.48 17.60 1.92
N ASN A 309 11.39 17.94 0.62
CA ASN A 309 12.20 18.98 -0.01
C ASN A 309 13.72 18.87 0.24
N GLY A 310 14.24 17.64 0.25
CA GLY A 310 15.65 17.36 0.51
C GLY A 310 16.07 17.44 1.99
N VAL A 311 15.15 17.77 2.90
CA VAL A 311 15.39 17.79 4.35
C VAL A 311 14.87 16.52 4.97
N HIS A 312 15.73 15.80 5.70
CA HIS A 312 15.32 14.64 6.48
C HIS A 312 14.55 15.08 7.72
N GLU A 313 13.31 14.65 7.82
CA GLU A 313 12.44 14.81 8.97
C GLU A 313 12.44 13.51 9.77
N ALA A 314 13.16 13.48 10.88
CA ALA A 314 13.25 12.30 11.73
C ALA A 314 11.87 11.85 12.24
N GLY A 315 11.62 10.57 12.15
CA GLY A 315 10.41 9.92 12.62
C GLY A 315 10.46 9.47 14.07
N ALA A 316 9.34 8.98 14.59
CA ALA A 316 9.25 8.32 15.89
C ALA A 316 9.39 6.81 15.72
N GLU A 317 10.24 6.17 16.54
CA GLU A 317 10.41 4.71 16.53
C GLU A 317 9.30 4.03 17.33
N ILE A 318 8.74 2.94 16.82
CA ILE A 318 7.82 2.08 17.56
C ILE A 318 8.60 1.24 18.58
N ASN A 319 8.13 1.21 19.81
CA ASN A 319 8.64 0.34 20.87
C ASN A 319 8.14 -1.09 20.67
N ARG A 320 8.91 -1.94 19.99
CA ARG A 320 8.51 -3.32 19.68
C ARG A 320 8.15 -4.15 20.91
N VAL A 321 8.80 -3.90 22.04
CA VAL A 321 8.56 -4.65 23.30
C VAL A 321 7.19 -4.34 23.88
N GLN A 322 6.73 -3.08 23.75
CA GLN A 322 5.45 -2.59 24.26
C GLN A 322 4.39 -2.49 23.14
N SER A 323 4.59 -3.22 22.05
CA SER A 323 3.69 -3.23 20.89
C SER A 323 3.08 -4.60 20.67
N ASP A 324 2.12 -4.70 19.74
CA ASP A 324 1.30 -5.90 19.49
C ASP A 324 0.62 -6.41 20.77
N VAL A 325 0.12 -5.49 21.60
CA VAL A 325 -0.64 -5.82 22.79
C VAL A 325 -2.11 -5.93 22.41
N LEU A 326 -2.65 -7.15 22.54
CA LEU A 326 -4.00 -7.47 22.13
C LEU A 326 -5.05 -6.89 23.09
N ALA A 327 -6.08 -6.28 22.53
CA ALA A 327 -7.33 -5.94 23.18
C ALA A 327 -8.51 -6.67 22.50
N SER A 328 -9.68 -6.74 23.14
CA SER A 328 -10.86 -7.44 22.60
C SER A 328 -11.37 -6.81 21.29
N ASN A 329 -11.05 -5.56 21.04
CA ASN A 329 -11.44 -4.79 19.86
C ASN A 329 -10.26 -4.18 19.11
N GLY A 330 -9.02 -4.66 19.29
CA GLY A 330 -7.90 -4.10 18.57
C GLY A 330 -6.52 -4.44 19.09
N VAL A 331 -5.55 -3.60 18.71
CA VAL A 331 -4.15 -3.75 19.08
C VAL A 331 -3.55 -2.42 19.51
N LEU A 332 -2.72 -2.46 20.55
CA LEU A 332 -2.00 -1.32 21.11
C LEU A 332 -0.52 -1.41 20.76
N HIS A 333 0.04 -0.27 20.34
CA HIS A 333 1.48 -0.05 20.18
C HIS A 333 1.93 1.16 21.00
N GLU A 334 3.21 1.20 21.37
CA GLU A 334 3.85 2.34 22.02
C GLU A 334 4.88 2.96 21.09
N ALA A 335 4.89 4.28 20.96
CA ALA A 335 5.96 5.04 20.32
C ALA A 335 7.02 5.47 21.34
N LYS A 336 8.31 5.41 20.95
CA LYS A 336 9.44 5.84 21.79
C LYS A 336 9.64 7.36 21.82
N GLN A 337 9.11 8.08 20.85
CA GLN A 337 9.14 9.53 20.74
C GLN A 337 7.76 10.04 20.43
N THR A 338 7.50 11.31 20.73
CA THR A 338 6.27 11.97 20.35
C THR A 338 6.20 12.16 18.83
N PHE A 339 5.02 11.97 18.29
CA PHE A 339 4.74 12.26 16.90
C PHE A 339 3.39 12.99 16.76
N LYS A 340 3.28 13.82 15.75
CA LYS A 340 2.09 14.64 15.52
C LYS A 340 1.91 14.93 14.03
N ILE A 341 0.73 15.42 13.69
CA ILE A 341 0.46 15.92 12.34
C ILE A 341 1.51 16.98 11.97
N LYS A 342 2.22 16.74 10.86
CA LYS A 342 3.19 17.70 10.33
C LYS A 342 2.45 18.70 9.44
N VAL A 343 2.42 19.96 9.84
CA VAL A 343 1.87 21.04 9.01
C VAL A 343 2.90 21.40 7.96
N ARG A 344 2.60 21.10 6.69
CA ARG A 344 3.46 21.40 5.55
C ARG A 344 2.78 22.39 4.63
N GLN A 345 3.54 23.33 4.08
CA GLN A 345 3.05 24.23 3.03
C GLN A 345 3.10 23.52 1.68
N GLN A 346 2.11 23.81 0.83
CA GLN A 346 2.15 23.39 -0.55
C GLN A 346 3.31 24.08 -1.26
N VAL A 347 4.09 23.29 -1.98
CA VAL A 347 5.18 23.75 -2.83
C VAL A 347 5.04 23.11 -4.22
N PRO A 348 5.57 23.70 -5.27
CA PRO A 348 5.66 23.05 -6.57
C PRO A 348 6.47 21.76 -6.47
N VAL A 349 5.95 20.67 -7.05
CA VAL A 349 6.63 19.38 -7.14
C VAL A 349 6.89 19.07 -8.61
N TYR A 350 8.16 18.92 -8.94
CA TYR A 350 8.64 18.60 -10.28
C TYR A 350 9.05 17.13 -10.32
N PHE A 351 8.20 16.30 -10.87
CA PHE A 351 8.42 14.86 -10.97
C PHE A 351 9.03 14.53 -12.32
N ASP A 352 10.35 14.45 -12.37
CA ASP A 352 11.07 13.89 -13.51
C ASP A 352 10.84 12.37 -13.52
N ILE A 353 10.17 11.87 -14.56
CA ILE A 353 9.76 10.47 -14.62
C ILE A 353 10.96 9.56 -14.80
N ALA A 354 11.94 9.97 -15.59
CA ALA A 354 13.12 9.18 -15.91
C ALA A 354 14.07 9.00 -14.72
N THR A 355 14.02 9.91 -13.73
CA THR A 355 14.82 9.84 -12.50
C THR A 355 14.11 9.11 -11.36
N SER A 356 12.93 8.52 -11.59
CA SER A 356 12.24 7.78 -10.54
C SER A 356 13.13 6.64 -10.00
N PRO A 357 13.15 6.40 -8.67
CA PRO A 357 13.99 5.36 -8.05
C PRO A 357 13.78 3.98 -8.68
N GLU A 358 12.56 3.67 -9.08
CA GLU A 358 12.21 2.40 -9.70
C GLU A 358 12.87 2.23 -11.07
N LEU A 359 12.91 3.29 -11.87
CA LEU A 359 13.57 3.27 -13.17
C LEU A 359 15.08 3.28 -13.03
N THR A 360 15.64 4.11 -12.17
CA THR A 360 17.10 4.17 -11.96
C THR A 360 17.64 2.86 -11.39
N ASN A 361 16.91 2.20 -10.47
CA ASN A 361 17.28 0.88 -9.99
C ASN A 361 17.21 -0.19 -11.07
N ALA A 362 16.18 -0.16 -11.92
CA ALA A 362 16.02 -1.09 -13.03
C ALA A 362 17.12 -0.93 -14.09
N LEU A 363 17.55 0.30 -14.35
CA LEU A 363 18.61 0.61 -15.29
C LEU A 363 20.02 0.31 -14.74
N GLY A 364 20.19 0.41 -13.42
CA GLY A 364 21.48 0.18 -12.76
C GLY A 364 22.61 1.00 -13.39
N SER A 365 23.71 0.34 -13.76
CA SER A 365 24.87 0.99 -14.38
C SER A 365 24.62 1.56 -15.79
N THR A 366 23.50 1.25 -16.42
CA THR A 366 23.13 1.82 -17.74
C THR A 366 22.48 3.20 -17.63
N TYR A 367 21.99 3.57 -16.43
CA TYR A 367 21.46 4.88 -16.17
C TYR A 367 22.54 5.95 -16.40
N LEU A 368 22.22 6.97 -17.18
CA LEU A 368 23.12 8.04 -17.65
C LEU A 368 24.38 7.59 -18.43
N ASN A 369 24.63 6.29 -18.58
CA ASN A 369 25.78 5.76 -19.29
C ASN A 369 25.45 5.24 -20.69
N SER A 370 24.16 5.07 -21.01
CA SER A 370 23.69 4.62 -22.31
C SER A 370 22.79 5.65 -22.95
N ASN A 371 22.98 5.93 -24.24
CA ASN A 371 22.12 6.85 -24.99
C ASN A 371 20.68 6.31 -25.15
N LYS A 372 20.51 5.00 -25.06
CA LYS A 372 19.23 4.32 -25.10
C LYS A 372 19.33 3.02 -24.35
N ALA A 373 18.50 2.81 -23.37
CA ALA A 373 18.41 1.56 -22.64
C ALA A 373 16.97 1.04 -22.65
N LEU A 374 16.80 -0.25 -22.92
CA LEU A 374 15.52 -0.93 -22.73
C LEU A 374 15.32 -1.12 -21.22
N VAL A 375 14.31 -0.46 -20.67
CA VAL A 375 13.97 -0.62 -19.25
C VAL A 375 13.40 -2.01 -18.98
N ALA A 376 12.53 -2.49 -19.86
CA ALA A 376 12.04 -3.86 -19.91
C ALA A 376 11.21 -4.10 -21.17
N ASN A 377 11.10 -5.35 -21.63
CA ASN A 377 10.00 -5.76 -22.48
C ASN A 377 8.84 -6.24 -21.60
N GLY A 378 7.64 -6.29 -22.15
CA GLY A 378 6.42 -6.48 -21.38
C GLY A 378 6.37 -7.61 -20.38
N ALA A 379 6.89 -8.79 -20.71
CA ALA A 379 6.91 -9.95 -19.83
C ALA A 379 7.88 -9.76 -18.65
N THR A 380 8.95 -9.03 -18.85
CA THR A 380 10.01 -8.84 -17.85
C THR A 380 9.61 -7.84 -16.76
N ILE A 381 8.81 -6.80 -17.09
CA ILE A 381 8.29 -5.85 -16.09
C ILE A 381 7.33 -6.55 -15.13
N ALA A 382 6.40 -7.36 -15.64
CA ALA A 382 5.40 -8.05 -14.82
C ALA A 382 6.03 -9.06 -13.84
N ASN A 383 7.18 -9.66 -14.21
CA ASN A 383 7.77 -10.78 -13.47
C ASN A 383 9.07 -10.47 -12.73
N SER A 384 9.78 -9.39 -13.08
CA SER A 384 11.15 -9.14 -12.58
C SER A 384 11.33 -7.86 -11.79
N PHE A 385 10.39 -6.92 -11.87
CA PHE A 385 10.49 -5.66 -11.18
C PHE A 385 9.21 -5.39 -10.41
N ALA A 386 9.31 -5.37 -9.09
CA ALA A 386 8.28 -4.78 -8.23
C ALA A 386 8.34 -3.24 -8.41
N PHE A 387 7.78 -2.73 -9.49
CA PHE A 387 7.61 -1.29 -9.67
C PHE A 387 6.52 -0.81 -8.72
N ASN A 388 6.90 -0.33 -7.56
CA ASN A 388 5.97 0.28 -6.63
C ASN A 388 5.43 1.62 -7.14
N SER A 389 6.04 2.21 -8.17
CA SER A 389 5.68 3.51 -8.70
C SER A 389 5.32 3.51 -10.19
N LEU A 390 5.48 2.40 -10.89
CA LEU A 390 5.19 2.27 -12.32
C LEU A 390 4.35 1.00 -12.58
N THR A 391 3.09 1.16 -12.97
CA THR A 391 2.18 0.06 -13.32
C THR A 391 1.64 0.21 -14.73
N VAL A 392 1.54 -0.88 -15.48
CA VAL A 392 1.08 -0.90 -16.87
C VAL A 392 -0.06 -1.88 -17.06
N SER A 393 -1.12 -1.47 -17.76
CA SER A 393 -2.32 -2.28 -17.97
C SER A 393 -2.09 -3.50 -18.86
N THR A 394 -1.31 -3.28 -19.91
CA THR A 394 -0.96 -4.32 -20.88
C THR A 394 0.44 -4.06 -21.39
N ILE A 395 1.27 -5.09 -21.33
CA ILE A 395 2.66 -4.99 -21.72
C ILE A 395 2.83 -5.76 -23.00
N GLY A 396 2.95 -5.03 -24.12
CA GLY A 396 3.20 -5.62 -25.42
C GLY A 396 4.70 -5.93 -25.64
N THR A 397 5.00 -6.45 -26.82
CA THR A 397 6.36 -6.85 -27.24
C THR A 397 7.36 -5.68 -27.35
N ASN A 398 6.87 -4.43 -27.32
CA ASN A 398 7.68 -3.23 -27.40
C ASN A 398 7.79 -2.64 -25.99
N GLY A 399 8.96 -2.75 -25.39
CA GLY A 399 9.24 -2.30 -24.05
C GLY A 399 9.27 -0.78 -23.89
N TYR A 400 9.56 -0.37 -22.67
CA TYR A 400 9.84 1.03 -22.33
C TYR A 400 11.30 1.32 -22.52
N TYR A 401 11.58 2.49 -23.09
CA TYR A 401 12.95 2.92 -23.32
C TYR A 401 13.25 4.16 -22.50
N TYR A 402 14.35 4.09 -21.80
CA TYR A 402 15.04 5.24 -21.28
C TYR A 402 15.90 5.83 -22.41
N TYR A 403 15.81 7.13 -22.59
CA TYR A 403 16.67 7.85 -23.54
C TYR A 403 17.46 8.93 -22.80
N LYS A 404 18.78 8.88 -22.93
CA LYS A 404 19.66 9.99 -22.63
C LYS A 404 19.87 10.77 -23.92
N ALA A 405 19.44 12.00 -23.98
CA ALA A 405 19.65 12.88 -25.12
C ALA A 405 20.78 13.86 -24.81
N LEU A 406 21.93 13.58 -25.32
CA LEU A 406 23.06 14.54 -25.37
C LEU A 406 22.91 15.52 -26.53
N GLU A 407 21.83 15.46 -27.30
CA GLU A 407 21.68 16.23 -28.51
C GLU A 407 21.01 17.59 -28.26
N THR A 408 21.62 18.63 -28.83
CA THR A 408 21.11 20.01 -28.86
C THR A 408 19.76 20.17 -29.56
N LYS A 409 19.29 19.16 -30.26
CA LYS A 409 18.05 19.21 -31.06
C LYS A 409 16.77 19.03 -30.27
N ARG A 410 16.82 18.24 -29.20
CA ARG A 410 15.64 17.97 -28.35
C ARG A 410 16.07 18.05 -26.87
N PRO A 411 15.99 19.22 -26.27
CA PRO A 411 16.36 19.37 -24.86
C PRO A 411 15.31 18.70 -23.99
N TYR A 412 15.74 17.85 -23.05
CA TYR A 412 14.92 17.25 -22.01
C TYR A 412 15.42 17.68 -20.64
N ALA A 413 14.57 17.75 -19.66
CA ALA A 413 15.00 18.00 -18.29
C ALA A 413 16.00 16.90 -17.87
N ASN A 414 17.08 17.27 -17.22
CA ASN A 414 18.19 16.37 -16.86
C ASN A 414 18.83 15.61 -18.06
N GLY A 415 18.47 15.94 -19.29
CA GLY A 415 18.99 15.29 -20.50
C GLY A 415 18.45 13.90 -20.78
N ASP A 416 17.33 13.52 -20.22
CA ASP A 416 16.72 12.20 -20.40
C ASP A 416 15.19 12.25 -20.51
N LEU A 417 14.57 11.14 -20.88
CA LEU A 417 13.14 10.96 -20.91
C LEU A 417 12.73 9.49 -20.94
N LEU A 418 11.45 9.23 -20.68
CA LEU A 418 10.85 7.92 -20.84
C LEU A 418 10.03 7.85 -22.13
N SER A 419 10.37 6.88 -22.99
CA SER A 419 9.63 6.59 -24.22
C SER A 419 8.73 5.36 -24.04
N LEU A 420 7.48 5.51 -24.43
CA LEU A 420 6.42 4.51 -24.22
C LEU A 420 5.71 4.17 -25.53
N SER A 421 5.10 2.98 -25.53
CA SER A 421 4.23 2.50 -26.61
C SER A 421 2.79 2.40 -26.08
N LEU A 422 2.07 3.52 -26.05
CA LEU A 422 0.67 3.56 -25.63
C LEU A 422 -0.27 3.57 -26.85
N CYS A 423 -1.32 2.75 -26.79
CA CYS A 423 -2.34 2.66 -27.83
C CYS A 423 -3.72 2.42 -27.23
N ALA A 424 -4.74 3.10 -27.75
CA ALA A 424 -6.12 2.93 -27.31
C ALA A 424 -6.73 1.61 -27.80
N ASN A 425 -6.40 1.19 -29.02
CA ASN A 425 -7.09 0.11 -29.74
C ASN A 425 -6.18 -1.04 -30.18
N ASN A 426 -5.05 -1.25 -29.52
CA ASN A 426 -4.13 -2.34 -29.84
C ASN A 426 -3.81 -3.17 -28.59
N SER A 427 -4.29 -4.40 -28.54
CA SER A 427 -4.08 -5.32 -27.41
C SER A 427 -2.63 -5.76 -27.22
N ALA A 428 -1.77 -5.59 -28.22
CA ALA A 428 -0.34 -5.89 -28.11
C ALA A 428 0.47 -4.74 -27.47
N ARG A 429 -0.19 -3.64 -27.05
CA ARG A 429 0.44 -2.48 -26.45
C ARG A 429 -0.28 -2.06 -25.19
N ALA A 430 0.42 -1.37 -24.32
CA ALA A 430 -0.22 -0.80 -23.14
C ALA A 430 -1.28 0.24 -23.53
N LYS A 431 -2.44 0.16 -22.90
CA LYS A 431 -3.48 1.17 -23.05
C LYS A 431 -3.25 2.32 -22.09
N TRP A 432 -2.79 2.02 -20.88
CA TRP A 432 -2.48 3.01 -19.85
C TRP A 432 -1.19 2.66 -19.09
N ILE A 433 -0.64 3.67 -18.44
CA ILE A 433 0.49 3.58 -17.52
C ILE A 433 0.18 4.38 -16.26
N GLU A 434 0.63 3.90 -15.12
CA GLU A 434 0.52 4.56 -13.82
C GLU A 434 1.90 4.89 -13.27
N PHE A 435 1.99 6.06 -12.66
CA PHE A 435 3.17 6.49 -11.91
C PHE A 435 2.77 6.80 -10.48
N LYS A 436 3.58 6.37 -9.53
CA LYS A 436 3.47 6.81 -8.15
C LYS A 436 4.20 8.14 -8.00
N THR A 437 3.47 9.19 -7.63
CA THR A 437 4.03 10.54 -7.50
C THR A 437 5.07 10.62 -6.38
N PRO A 438 5.93 11.65 -6.36
CA PRO A 438 6.55 12.10 -5.12
C PRO A 438 5.48 12.48 -4.08
N TYR A 439 5.91 12.80 -2.85
CA TYR A 439 4.99 13.33 -1.84
C TYR A 439 4.34 14.62 -2.33
N LEU A 440 3.01 14.66 -2.28
CA LEU A 440 2.21 15.86 -2.50
C LEU A 440 1.57 16.26 -1.17
N VAL A 441 1.75 17.50 -0.76
CA VAL A 441 1.06 18.05 0.41
C VAL A 441 -0.42 18.23 0.06
N LYS A 442 -1.33 17.93 0.99
CA LYS A 442 -2.77 18.13 0.79
C LYS A 442 -3.09 19.54 0.30
N GLY A 443 -4.00 19.63 -0.67
CA GLY A 443 -4.43 20.88 -1.29
C GLY A 443 -4.61 20.77 -2.80
N ARG A 444 -4.77 21.90 -3.47
CA ARG A 444 -5.08 21.95 -4.90
C ARG A 444 -3.84 22.19 -5.74
N TYR A 445 -3.68 21.42 -6.83
CA TYR A 445 -2.57 21.56 -7.76
C TYR A 445 -3.04 21.58 -9.20
N LYS A 446 -2.45 22.46 -10.00
CA LYS A 446 -2.44 22.34 -11.46
C LYS A 446 -1.46 21.26 -11.87
N VAL A 447 -1.92 20.33 -12.69
CA VAL A 447 -1.10 19.22 -13.20
C VAL A 447 -0.66 19.53 -14.62
N TRP A 448 0.64 19.71 -14.81
CA TRP A 448 1.25 19.93 -16.10
C TRP A 448 1.98 18.65 -16.53
N VAL A 449 1.66 18.14 -17.71
CA VAL A 449 2.34 17.01 -18.33
C VAL A 449 3.32 17.53 -19.36
N CYS A 450 4.61 17.30 -19.12
CA CYS A 450 5.70 17.78 -19.94
C CYS A 450 6.20 16.64 -20.85
N TYR A 451 6.23 16.89 -22.15
CA TYR A 451 6.52 15.88 -23.14
C TYR A 451 7.17 16.48 -24.40
N ALA A 452 7.83 15.62 -25.19
CA ALA A 452 8.24 15.94 -26.52
C ALA A 452 7.17 15.48 -27.53
N GLN A 453 6.82 16.36 -28.46
CA GLN A 453 5.84 16.06 -29.51
C GLN A 453 6.36 14.97 -30.45
N HIS A 454 5.46 14.05 -30.85
CA HIS A 454 5.73 13.04 -31.86
C HIS A 454 4.54 12.87 -32.80
N GLY A 455 4.77 12.94 -34.11
CA GLY A 455 3.70 12.97 -35.12
C GLY A 455 2.75 11.78 -35.11
N ASP A 456 3.19 10.62 -34.64
CA ASP A 456 2.41 9.38 -34.54
C ASP A 456 1.84 9.12 -33.13
N ALA A 457 2.07 10.02 -32.16
CA ALA A 457 1.65 9.83 -30.78
C ALA A 457 0.13 9.88 -30.61
N PRO A 458 -0.43 9.16 -29.63
CA PRO A 458 -1.86 9.18 -29.32
C PRO A 458 -2.29 10.46 -28.59
N GLU A 459 -3.61 10.61 -28.43
CA GLU A 459 -4.20 11.48 -27.44
C GLU A 459 -4.33 10.70 -26.12
N ILE A 460 -3.95 11.29 -25.00
CA ILE A 460 -4.02 10.66 -23.68
C ILE A 460 -4.86 11.45 -22.71
N GLN A 461 -5.49 10.73 -21.77
CA GLN A 461 -6.24 11.26 -20.64
C GLN A 461 -5.46 11.00 -19.36
N ALA A 462 -5.41 11.98 -18.47
CA ALA A 462 -4.84 11.81 -17.15
C ALA A 462 -5.93 11.53 -16.10
N THR A 463 -5.68 10.60 -15.18
CA THR A 463 -6.54 10.30 -14.03
C THR A 463 -5.69 10.24 -12.77
N PHE A 464 -6.09 10.98 -11.76
CA PHE A 464 -5.46 10.98 -10.44
C PHE A 464 -6.18 9.99 -9.53
N ASN A 465 -5.43 9.17 -8.78
CA ASN A 465 -5.91 8.12 -7.88
C ASN A 465 -6.95 7.16 -8.51
N PRO A 466 -6.67 6.55 -9.68
CA PRO A 466 -7.63 5.70 -10.38
C PRO A 466 -8.09 4.52 -9.51
N GLY A 467 -9.41 4.29 -9.49
CA GLY A 467 -10.05 3.21 -8.73
C GLY A 467 -10.14 3.43 -7.23
N LYS A 468 -9.80 4.64 -6.74
CA LYS A 468 -9.92 5.01 -5.33
C LYS A 468 -11.12 5.94 -5.09
N GLY A 469 -11.51 6.12 -3.81
CA GLY A 469 -12.63 6.99 -3.45
C GLY A 469 -12.46 8.47 -3.79
N ASP A 470 -11.21 8.91 -4.00
CA ASP A 470 -10.83 10.26 -4.40
C ASP A 470 -10.33 10.33 -5.87
N GLU A 471 -10.79 9.41 -6.72
CA GLU A 471 -10.47 9.41 -8.15
C GLU A 471 -10.90 10.71 -8.83
N GLN A 472 -10.00 11.29 -9.62
CA GLN A 472 -10.26 12.50 -10.39
C GLN A 472 -9.76 12.34 -11.82
N ILE A 473 -10.70 12.30 -12.78
CA ILE A 473 -10.37 12.35 -14.20
C ILE A 473 -10.11 13.81 -14.55
N LEU A 474 -8.91 14.12 -15.08
CA LEU A 474 -8.54 15.47 -15.41
C LEU A 474 -9.20 15.90 -16.74
N PRO A 475 -9.77 17.13 -16.82
CA PRO A 475 -10.67 17.46 -17.93
C PRO A 475 -9.98 17.67 -19.29
N ASN A 476 -8.69 18.00 -19.30
CA ASN A 476 -8.01 18.34 -20.53
C ASN A 476 -7.29 17.15 -21.15
N THR A 477 -7.68 16.77 -22.35
CA THR A 477 -6.95 15.80 -23.15
C THR A 477 -5.57 16.35 -23.53
N ILE A 478 -4.58 15.47 -23.52
CA ILE A 478 -3.21 15.78 -23.90
C ILE A 478 -2.95 15.21 -25.29
N ILE A 479 -2.89 16.11 -26.28
CA ILE A 479 -2.71 15.75 -27.69
C ILE A 479 -1.21 15.73 -28.00
N LEU A 480 -0.57 14.58 -27.82
CA LEU A 480 0.88 14.43 -27.91
C LEU A 480 1.44 14.63 -29.33
N ASN A 481 0.59 14.59 -30.34
CA ASN A 481 0.98 14.78 -31.74
C ASN A 481 0.63 16.19 -32.29
N GLN A 482 0.15 17.11 -31.46
CA GLN A 482 -0.26 18.44 -31.89
C GLN A 482 0.96 19.30 -32.22
N ASN A 483 1.03 19.81 -33.45
CA ASN A 483 2.06 20.77 -33.84
C ASN A 483 1.67 22.19 -33.40
N LEU A 484 2.24 22.66 -32.30
CA LEU A 484 1.96 23.97 -31.74
C LEU A 484 2.57 25.11 -32.55
N THR A 485 3.64 24.86 -33.29
CA THR A 485 4.26 25.87 -34.19
C THR A 485 3.34 26.18 -35.35
N ALA A 486 2.74 25.16 -35.97
CA ALA A 486 1.82 25.32 -37.07
C ALA A 486 0.52 26.01 -36.67
N SER A 487 0.12 25.92 -35.38
CA SER A 487 -1.07 26.59 -34.84
C SER A 487 -0.81 28.03 -34.38
N GLY A 488 0.41 28.55 -34.53
CA GLY A 488 0.78 29.89 -34.06
C GLY A 488 0.89 30.05 -32.53
N VAL A 489 0.68 28.96 -31.77
CA VAL A 489 0.70 28.98 -30.30
C VAL A 489 2.09 29.22 -29.75
N SER A 490 3.13 28.82 -30.49
CA SER A 490 4.52 28.90 -30.04
C SER A 490 5.39 29.86 -30.85
N ASP A 491 4.84 30.99 -31.30
CA ASP A 491 5.64 32.01 -31.96
C ASP A 491 6.69 32.61 -31.00
N LEU A 492 7.93 32.15 -31.14
CA LEU A 492 9.06 32.58 -30.32
C LEU A 492 9.46 34.04 -30.52
N ALA A 493 9.05 34.66 -31.63
CA ALA A 493 9.31 36.07 -31.90
C ALA A 493 8.35 37.00 -31.17
N ASN A 494 7.23 36.48 -30.66
CA ASN A 494 6.27 37.25 -29.91
C ASN A 494 6.71 37.39 -28.44
N PRO A 495 6.92 38.62 -27.93
CA PRO A 495 7.31 38.82 -26.54
C PRO A 495 6.25 38.33 -25.54
N ASN A 496 4.99 38.18 -25.95
CA ASN A 496 3.90 37.63 -25.14
C ASN A 496 3.62 36.14 -25.38
N ALA A 497 4.51 35.41 -26.08
CA ALA A 497 4.28 34.01 -26.46
C ALA A 497 3.98 33.10 -25.27
N ASP A 498 4.66 33.30 -24.13
CA ASP A 498 4.42 32.51 -22.91
C ASP A 498 3.01 32.72 -22.34
N ASN A 499 2.50 33.95 -22.33
CA ASN A 499 1.16 34.25 -21.86
C ASN A 499 0.09 33.68 -22.82
N LEU A 500 0.35 33.75 -24.14
CA LEU A 500 -0.54 33.17 -25.14
C LEU A 500 -0.60 31.64 -25.02
N MET A 501 0.55 31.01 -24.76
CA MET A 501 0.62 29.56 -24.51
C MET A 501 -0.17 29.19 -23.24
N LEU A 502 0.03 29.92 -22.14
CA LEU A 502 -0.70 29.69 -20.89
C LEU A 502 -2.22 29.84 -21.06
N ALA A 503 -2.66 30.84 -21.81
CA ALA A 503 -4.08 31.06 -22.09
C ALA A 503 -4.73 29.87 -22.84
N GLN A 504 -3.92 29.12 -23.60
CA GLN A 504 -4.35 27.90 -24.31
C GLN A 504 -4.05 26.61 -23.51
N GLY A 505 -3.56 26.72 -22.27
CA GLY A 505 -3.20 25.59 -21.42
C GLY A 505 -1.92 24.89 -21.82
N TYR A 506 -0.97 25.63 -22.39
CA TYR A 506 0.38 25.17 -22.72
C TYR A 506 1.42 26.04 -22.03
N LYS A 507 2.61 25.50 -21.81
CA LYS A 507 3.78 26.28 -21.35
C LYS A 507 5.09 25.70 -21.87
N ARG A 508 6.13 26.52 -21.84
CA ARG A 508 7.50 26.07 -21.98
C ARG A 508 8.03 25.67 -20.62
N TYR A 509 8.54 24.46 -20.48
CA TYR A 509 9.15 24.01 -19.23
C TYR A 509 10.68 23.94 -19.35
N MET A 510 11.21 23.92 -20.57
CA MET A 510 12.66 23.95 -20.83
C MET A 510 13.16 25.38 -20.98
N ALA A 511 14.37 25.61 -20.51
CA ALA A 511 15.05 26.91 -20.64
C ALA A 511 15.27 27.29 -22.13
N THR A 512 14.98 28.53 -22.45
CA THR A 512 15.18 29.11 -23.79
C THR A 512 16.58 29.72 -23.93
N VAL A 513 16.98 30.04 -25.15
CA VAL A 513 18.23 30.80 -25.39
C VAL A 513 18.24 32.12 -24.60
N GLY A 514 17.06 32.76 -24.45
CA GLY A 514 16.93 33.97 -23.64
C GLY A 514 17.24 33.74 -22.17
N ASP A 515 16.77 32.63 -21.60
CA ASP A 515 17.05 32.28 -20.20
C ASP A 515 18.55 32.04 -19.97
N TYR A 516 19.24 31.34 -20.92
CA TYR A 516 20.69 31.13 -20.85
C TYR A 516 21.46 32.46 -20.91
N ASN A 517 21.05 33.37 -21.80
CA ASN A 517 21.71 34.67 -21.95
C ASN A 517 21.49 35.57 -20.73
N ALA A 518 20.27 35.60 -20.17
CA ALA A 518 19.93 36.38 -18.97
C ALA A 518 20.71 35.94 -17.72
N ASN A 519 21.12 34.67 -17.66
CA ASN A 519 21.89 34.10 -16.55
C ASN A 519 23.40 34.02 -16.85
N ASN A 520 23.87 34.63 -17.94
CA ASN A 520 25.30 34.64 -18.38
C ASN A 520 25.92 33.24 -18.55
N ILE A 521 25.09 32.23 -18.87
CA ILE A 521 25.57 30.88 -19.10
C ILE A 521 26.12 30.79 -20.53
N THR A 522 27.44 30.80 -20.65
CA THR A 522 28.16 30.78 -21.93
C THR A 522 28.60 29.38 -22.34
N GLY A 523 28.64 28.43 -21.41
CA GLY A 523 29.00 27.03 -21.63
C GLY A 523 27.79 26.10 -21.62
N GLY A 524 27.90 25.00 -22.34
CA GLY A 524 26.85 23.95 -22.39
C GLY A 524 26.06 23.97 -23.71
N LEU A 525 25.19 22.97 -23.84
CA LEU A 525 24.33 22.82 -25.01
C LEU A 525 23.19 23.85 -24.93
N LYS A 526 23.31 24.95 -25.69
CA LYS A 526 22.19 25.89 -25.84
C LYS A 526 21.15 25.29 -26.78
N PRO A 527 19.86 25.43 -26.50
CA PRO A 527 18.81 25.07 -27.46
C PRO A 527 19.09 25.79 -28.79
N LYS A 528 18.99 25.10 -29.90
CA LYS A 528 19.03 25.77 -31.20
C LYS A 528 17.87 26.75 -31.31
N SER A 529 18.15 27.96 -31.79
CA SER A 529 17.10 28.91 -32.16
C SER A 529 16.30 28.32 -33.32
N GLY A 530 14.99 28.23 -33.22
CA GLY A 530 14.09 27.78 -34.28
C GLY A 530 13.08 26.73 -33.85
N SER A 531 12.42 26.10 -34.80
CA SER A 531 11.26 25.24 -34.65
C SER A 531 11.41 24.02 -33.70
N GLU A 532 12.63 23.63 -33.35
CA GLU A 532 12.87 22.45 -32.53
C GLU A 532 12.71 22.69 -31.03
N ALA A 533 12.94 23.91 -30.52
CA ALA A 533 12.67 24.28 -29.13
C ALA A 533 11.16 24.31 -28.80
N SER A 534 10.31 24.33 -29.83
CA SER A 534 8.84 24.30 -29.70
C SER A 534 8.25 22.90 -29.60
N LEU A 535 9.07 21.86 -29.74
CA LEU A 535 8.62 20.46 -29.70
C LEU A 535 8.41 19.94 -28.26
N ASN A 536 9.01 20.59 -27.26
CA ASN A 536 8.92 20.20 -25.85
C ASN A 536 8.05 21.19 -25.10
N VAL A 537 6.89 20.74 -24.68
CA VAL A 537 5.87 21.58 -24.04
C VAL A 537 5.27 20.90 -22.83
N GLY A 538 4.80 21.70 -21.88
CA GLY A 538 3.91 21.28 -20.82
C GLY A 538 2.46 21.54 -21.22
N ARG A 539 1.60 20.54 -21.12
CA ARG A 539 0.14 20.67 -21.27
C ARG A 539 -0.53 20.62 -19.91
N LEU A 540 -1.39 21.57 -19.62
CA LEU A 540 -2.24 21.53 -18.42
C LEU A 540 -3.28 20.42 -18.58
N ALA A 541 -3.15 19.35 -17.81
CA ALA A 541 -4.13 18.27 -17.78
C ALA A 541 -5.39 18.66 -17.00
N GLY A 542 -5.23 19.45 -15.93
CA GLY A 542 -6.33 19.93 -15.09
C GLY A 542 -5.86 20.34 -13.71
N ILE A 543 -6.82 20.47 -12.81
CA ILE A 543 -6.57 20.73 -11.38
C ILE A 543 -7.01 19.48 -10.60
N ILE A 544 -6.16 19.04 -9.68
CA ILE A 544 -6.47 17.98 -8.72
C ILE A 544 -6.66 18.58 -7.32
N ASN A 545 -7.46 17.88 -6.51
CA ASN A 545 -7.54 18.09 -5.07
C ASN A 545 -6.86 16.92 -4.37
N VAL A 546 -5.70 17.17 -3.78
CA VAL A 546 -4.96 16.19 -2.99
C VAL A 546 -5.54 16.19 -1.58
N GLU A 547 -6.21 15.12 -1.20
CA GLU A 547 -6.91 15.06 0.08
C GLU A 547 -6.00 14.73 1.25
N THR A 548 -4.96 13.94 1.03
CA THR A 548 -3.99 13.50 2.04
C THR A 548 -2.57 13.86 1.61
N THR A 549 -1.72 14.23 2.55
CA THR A 549 -0.28 14.41 2.29
C THR A 549 0.36 13.03 2.16
N ASP A 550 0.55 12.57 0.92
CA ASP A 550 1.09 11.23 0.61
C ASP A 550 1.67 11.17 -0.81
N ARG A 551 2.15 10.01 -1.19
CA ARG A 551 2.43 9.63 -2.58
C ARG A 551 1.16 9.06 -3.20
N HIS A 552 0.78 9.60 -4.35
CA HIS A 552 -0.46 9.28 -5.05
C HIS A 552 -0.19 8.53 -6.36
N ILE A 553 -1.25 8.12 -7.03
CA ILE A 553 -1.13 7.50 -8.36
C ILE A 553 -1.63 8.49 -9.41
N ILE A 554 -0.87 8.64 -10.50
CA ILE A 554 -1.35 9.30 -11.70
C ILE A 554 -1.28 8.33 -12.88
N ARG A 555 -2.41 8.16 -13.57
CA ARG A 555 -2.55 7.30 -14.76
C ARG A 555 -2.63 8.14 -16.00
N PHE A 556 -1.93 7.72 -17.04
CA PHE A 556 -2.12 8.21 -18.42
C PHE A 556 -2.68 7.09 -19.27
N GLU A 557 -3.83 7.31 -19.87
CA GLU A 557 -4.53 6.34 -20.73
C GLU A 557 -4.64 6.88 -22.14
N ALA A 558 -4.25 6.07 -23.15
CA ALA A 558 -4.48 6.40 -24.54
C ALA A 558 -5.98 6.28 -24.85
N ILE A 559 -6.59 7.38 -25.29
CA ILE A 559 -8.03 7.46 -25.61
C ILE A 559 -8.30 7.51 -27.10
N LYS A 560 -7.33 7.97 -27.89
CA LYS A 560 -7.43 8.04 -29.35
C LYS A 560 -6.07 7.89 -30.00
N ASP A 561 -5.97 6.92 -30.92
CA ASP A 561 -4.75 6.68 -31.69
C ASP A 561 -4.70 7.59 -32.94
N LYS A 562 -3.52 8.15 -33.23
CA LYS A 562 -3.22 8.66 -34.55
C LYS A 562 -2.62 7.56 -35.42
N LYS A 563 -1.52 6.97 -34.92
CA LYS A 563 -0.92 5.78 -35.51
C LYS A 563 -0.31 4.99 -34.36
N CYS A 564 -0.80 3.80 -34.15
CA CYS A 564 -0.33 2.95 -33.07
C CYS A 564 1.10 2.44 -33.35
N GLY A 565 2.08 3.33 -33.19
CA GLY A 565 3.50 3.08 -33.40
C GLY A 565 4.21 2.62 -32.13
N SER A 566 5.44 2.07 -32.29
CA SER A 566 6.33 1.76 -31.16
C SER A 566 7.01 3.03 -30.69
N ASN A 567 7.07 3.23 -29.36
CA ASN A 567 7.86 4.30 -28.74
C ASN A 567 7.52 5.70 -29.30
N THR A 568 6.23 6.01 -29.36
CA THR A 568 5.73 7.29 -29.87
C THR A 568 5.37 8.29 -28.79
N VAL A 569 5.30 7.86 -27.52
CA VAL A 569 4.99 8.71 -26.37
C VAL A 569 6.28 9.04 -25.64
N TYR A 570 6.66 10.30 -25.64
CA TYR A 570 7.88 10.81 -25.01
C TYR A 570 7.54 11.68 -23.81
N LEU A 571 7.49 11.06 -22.61
CA LEU A 571 7.23 11.75 -21.36
C LEU A 571 8.54 12.13 -20.67
N ASP A 572 8.63 13.39 -20.26
CA ASP A 572 9.81 13.96 -19.58
C ASP A 572 9.49 14.13 -18.08
N MET A 573 8.57 15.02 -17.73
CA MET A 573 8.19 15.23 -16.33
C MET A 573 6.70 15.53 -16.14
N ILE A 574 6.26 15.39 -14.89
CA ILE A 574 4.97 15.87 -14.43
C ILE A 574 5.21 16.95 -13.39
N GLN A 575 4.57 18.10 -13.56
CA GLN A 575 4.68 19.19 -12.59
C GLN A 575 3.35 19.34 -11.86
N PHE A 576 3.41 19.31 -10.54
CA PHE A 576 2.30 19.61 -9.64
C PHE A 576 2.58 21.00 -9.05
N ILE A 577 1.93 22.03 -9.57
CA ILE A 577 2.12 23.42 -9.12
C ILE A 577 0.89 23.81 -8.31
N PRO A 578 1.02 24.35 -7.08
CA PRO A 578 -0.11 24.82 -6.29
C PRO A 578 -1.06 25.65 -7.15
N ALA A 579 -2.37 25.41 -7.04
CA ALA A 579 -3.36 26.00 -7.94
C ALA A 579 -3.39 27.53 -7.83
N ASP A 580 -3.09 28.04 -6.64
CA ASP A 580 -3.09 29.46 -6.32
C ASP A 580 -1.74 30.14 -6.58
N ASP A 581 -0.71 29.35 -6.98
CA ASP A 581 0.56 29.93 -7.41
C ASP A 581 0.35 30.67 -8.76
N LEU A 582 0.72 31.95 -8.76
CA LEU A 582 0.58 32.80 -9.93
C LEU A 582 1.64 32.50 -10.98
N GLU A 583 2.80 31.99 -10.55
CA GLU A 583 3.88 31.66 -11.46
C GLU A 583 3.75 30.25 -11.98
N GLN A 584 3.32 30.12 -13.22
CA GLN A 584 3.14 28.85 -13.89
C GLN A 584 4.19 28.56 -14.97
N ASN A 585 4.89 29.58 -15.48
CA ASN A 585 5.89 29.44 -16.54
C ASN A 585 7.29 29.15 -16.04
N TYR A 586 7.57 29.47 -14.81
CA TYR A 586 8.86 29.27 -14.16
C TYR A 586 8.72 28.42 -12.90
N PRO A 587 9.79 27.76 -12.45
CA PRO A 587 11.10 27.71 -13.09
C PRO A 587 11.07 26.91 -14.40
N ARG A 588 12.06 27.19 -15.27
CA ARG A 588 12.39 26.38 -16.43
C ARG A 588 13.62 25.54 -16.14
N PHE A 589 13.76 24.45 -16.87
CA PHE A 589 14.78 23.44 -16.60
C PHE A 589 15.94 23.52 -17.60
N HIS A 590 17.15 23.44 -17.06
CA HIS A 590 18.35 23.25 -17.88
C HIS A 590 18.31 21.86 -18.51
N GLN A 591 18.68 21.78 -19.79
CA GLN A 591 18.53 20.55 -20.58
C GLN A 591 19.45 19.39 -20.17
N ILE A 592 20.49 19.63 -19.35
CA ILE A 592 21.43 18.56 -18.95
C ILE A 592 21.54 18.43 -17.44
N SER A 593 21.63 19.54 -16.73
CA SER A 593 21.91 19.55 -15.28
C SER A 593 20.65 19.53 -14.43
N GLY A 594 19.47 19.74 -15.03
CA GLY A 594 18.22 19.92 -14.26
C GLY A 594 18.19 21.20 -13.41
N GLU A 595 19.20 22.07 -13.53
CA GLU A 595 19.26 23.35 -12.85
C GLU A 595 18.05 24.20 -13.21
N LEU A 596 17.55 24.94 -12.23
CA LEU A 596 16.32 25.71 -12.33
C LEU A 596 16.62 27.16 -12.71
N PHE A 597 16.00 27.62 -13.80
CA PHE A 597 15.98 29.02 -14.19
C PHE A 597 14.72 29.68 -13.70
N TYR A 598 14.84 30.65 -12.83
CA TYR A 598 13.73 31.46 -12.36
C TYR A 598 13.50 32.65 -13.29
N ARG A 599 12.31 33.26 -13.19
CA ARG A 599 12.00 34.48 -13.96
C ARG A 599 13.06 35.54 -13.68
N PRO A 600 13.68 36.16 -14.69
CA PRO A 600 14.55 37.29 -14.48
C PRO A 600 13.79 38.41 -13.75
N LYS A 601 14.41 38.98 -12.73
CA LYS A 601 13.85 40.09 -11.94
C LYS A 601 13.79 41.37 -12.74
#